data_8a598318d77b4ee7d789819331dcdf26
#
_entry.id   8a598318d77b4ee7d789819331dcdf26
#
_cell.length_a   1.000
_cell.length_b   1.000
_cell.length_c   1.000
_cell.angle_alpha   90.00
_cell.angle_beta   90.00
_cell.angle_gamma   90.00
#
_symmetry.space_group_name_H-M   'P 1'
#
loop_
_entity.id
_entity.type
_entity.pdbx_description
1 polymer ?
#
loop_
_entity_poly.entity_id
_entity_poly.type
_entity_poly.pdbx_seq_one_letter_code
_entity_poly.pdbx_strand_id
1 'polypeptide(L)'
;RGVITDIVFARGEDVDNRKRADIPVVMMAGGLGTRLYPYTKILPKPLIPVGEQPIAELIMDRFRDFGCHDFTMIVNYKRGMIKSYFGELEKDYTVNFADEDVFMGTGGGLCLLKGKMKSPFFFTNCDTLLDVDFGDIYEYHKAHGNLVTMVCAFKHYTVPYGVVELGENGSIAAMREKPELDFLTNTGVYVVEPRVVEEMRDGEKIGFPDVIERYRRAGEKVGVYPISESSWMDMGQLEELEKMRRKLESQQ
;
A
#
# COMPACT_ATOMS: atom_id res chain seq x y z
N ARG A 1 -24.75 4.93 13.97
CA ARG A 1 -24.10 4.00 13.00
C ARG A 1 -24.45 4.52 11.62
N GLY A 2 -23.50 5.21 10.95
CA GLY A 2 -23.67 5.62 9.56
C GLY A 2 -23.46 4.41 8.65
N VAL A 3 -24.40 4.16 7.78
CA VAL A 3 -24.26 3.18 6.69
C VAL A 3 -23.79 3.99 5.49
N ILE A 4 -22.65 3.59 4.87
CA ILE A 4 -22.22 4.15 3.58
C ILE A 4 -23.17 3.55 2.54
N THR A 5 -24.04 4.38 1.96
CA THR A 5 -25.04 3.95 0.98
C THR A 5 -24.58 4.13 -0.47
N ASP A 6 -23.62 5.06 -0.71
CA ASP A 6 -23.09 5.32 -2.03
C ASP A 6 -21.64 5.82 -1.96
N ILE A 7 -20.78 5.27 -2.83
CA ILE A 7 -19.43 5.77 -3.09
C ILE A 7 -19.37 6.16 -4.56
N VAL A 8 -19.24 7.45 -4.84
CA VAL A 8 -19.06 7.97 -6.20
C VAL A 8 -17.57 8.16 -6.45
N PHE A 9 -17.03 7.44 -7.43
CA PHE A 9 -15.66 7.60 -7.89
C PHE A 9 -15.63 8.55 -9.08
N ALA A 10 -15.01 9.73 -8.95
CA ALA A 10 -14.73 10.61 -10.06
C ALA A 10 -13.41 10.20 -10.74
N ARG A 11 -13.44 9.89 -12.05
CA ARG A 11 -12.22 9.85 -12.86
C ARG A 11 -11.84 11.30 -13.18
N GLY A 12 -10.67 11.73 -12.70
CA GLY A 12 -10.13 13.03 -13.05
C GLY A 12 -9.77 13.09 -14.54
N GLU A 13 -10.45 13.93 -15.29
CA GLU A 13 -10.01 14.37 -16.60
C GLU A 13 -9.16 15.63 -16.39
N ASP A 14 -7.97 15.67 -17.01
CA ASP A 14 -6.93 16.70 -17.04
C ASP A 14 -5.81 16.59 -16.02
N VAL A 15 -4.62 16.25 -16.56
CA VAL A 15 -3.34 16.19 -15.84
C VAL A 15 -2.96 17.56 -15.24
N ASP A 16 -3.40 18.66 -15.82
CA ASP A 16 -3.09 20.04 -15.39
C ASP A 16 -3.87 20.50 -14.14
N ASN A 17 -4.93 19.78 -13.75
CA ASN A 17 -5.79 20.15 -12.62
C ASN A 17 -5.67 19.21 -11.41
N ARG A 18 -4.75 18.24 -11.43
CA ARG A 18 -4.53 17.30 -10.33
C ARG A 18 -3.97 18.04 -9.11
N LYS A 19 -4.54 17.77 -7.96
CA LYS A 19 -3.99 18.27 -6.70
C LYS A 19 -2.63 17.65 -6.45
N ARG A 20 -1.64 18.46 -6.14
CA ARG A 20 -0.29 17.98 -5.82
C ARG A 20 -0.24 17.55 -4.36
N ALA A 21 0.43 16.44 -4.10
CA ALA A 21 0.74 15.98 -2.75
C ALA A 21 2.07 16.57 -2.26
N ASP A 22 3.09 16.57 -3.10
CA ASP A 22 4.43 17.13 -2.86
C ASP A 22 5.07 16.66 -1.53
N ILE A 23 4.80 15.43 -1.10
CA ILE A 23 5.33 14.85 0.14
C ILE A 23 6.23 13.64 -0.15
N PRO A 24 7.14 13.28 0.79
CA PRO A 24 7.99 12.11 0.64
C PRO A 24 7.19 10.80 0.54
N VAL A 25 7.81 9.80 -0.10
CA VAL A 25 7.27 8.44 -0.20
C VAL A 25 8.26 7.45 0.41
N VAL A 26 7.81 6.64 1.35
CA VAL A 26 8.59 5.55 1.94
C VAL A 26 8.06 4.24 1.40
N MET A 27 8.93 3.44 0.78
CA MET A 27 8.59 2.14 0.19
C MET A 27 9.21 1.01 0.99
N MET A 28 8.40 0.07 1.45
CA MET A 28 8.88 -1.16 2.10
C MET A 28 9.34 -2.17 1.05
N ALA A 29 10.65 -2.39 0.96
CA ALA A 29 11.30 -3.20 -0.07
C ALA A 29 12.21 -4.30 0.50
N GLY A 30 12.09 -4.63 1.80
CA GLY A 30 12.96 -5.60 2.50
C GLY A 30 12.48 -7.06 2.45
N GLY A 31 11.28 -7.34 1.97
CA GLY A 31 10.67 -8.66 2.01
C GLY A 31 11.29 -9.67 1.04
N LEU A 32 11.27 -10.98 1.41
CA LEU A 32 11.78 -12.08 0.57
C LEU A 32 10.94 -12.36 -0.69
N GLY A 33 9.66 -12.01 -0.69
CA GLY A 33 8.74 -12.22 -1.82
C GLY A 33 8.50 -13.71 -2.16
N THR A 34 8.45 -14.61 -1.18
CA THR A 34 8.38 -16.07 -1.38
C THR A 34 7.19 -16.54 -2.21
N ARG A 35 6.07 -15.80 -2.20
CA ARG A 35 4.89 -16.09 -3.00
C ARG A 35 5.10 -15.90 -4.52
N LEU A 36 6.17 -15.19 -4.89
CA LEU A 36 6.58 -14.95 -6.28
C LEU A 36 7.74 -15.86 -6.73
N TYR A 37 8.03 -16.95 -6.04
CA TYR A 37 9.00 -17.93 -6.52
C TYR A 37 8.52 -18.52 -7.84
N PRO A 38 9.45 -18.76 -8.82
CA PRO A 38 10.92 -18.68 -8.69
C PRO A 38 11.53 -17.29 -8.93
N TYR A 39 10.79 -16.27 -9.38
CA TYR A 39 11.34 -14.97 -9.77
C TYR A 39 12.17 -14.33 -8.65
N THR A 40 11.68 -14.35 -7.40
CA THR A 40 12.37 -13.73 -6.27
C THR A 40 13.57 -14.52 -5.75
N LYS A 41 13.82 -15.71 -6.26
CA LYS A 41 15.11 -16.38 -6.09
C LYS A 41 16.24 -15.67 -6.86
N ILE A 42 15.92 -15.01 -7.95
CA ILE A 42 16.88 -14.32 -8.83
C ILE A 42 16.84 -12.81 -8.56
N LEU A 43 15.68 -12.17 -8.69
CA LEU A 43 15.49 -10.74 -8.53
C LEU A 43 14.83 -10.41 -7.17
N PRO A 44 15.17 -9.31 -6.48
CA PRO A 44 14.36 -8.82 -5.37
C PRO A 44 13.01 -8.35 -5.89
N LYS A 45 11.97 -8.46 -5.06
CA LYS A 45 10.59 -8.15 -5.43
C LYS A 45 10.40 -6.77 -6.10
N PRO A 46 11.03 -5.68 -5.63
CA PRO A 46 10.91 -4.36 -6.25
C PRO A 46 11.40 -4.30 -7.71
N LEU A 47 12.30 -5.22 -8.10
CA LEU A 47 12.88 -5.28 -9.44
C LEU A 47 12.21 -6.30 -10.36
N ILE A 48 11.10 -6.91 -9.96
CA ILE A 48 10.36 -7.80 -10.87
C ILE A 48 9.73 -6.94 -11.96
N PRO A 49 9.98 -7.28 -13.25
CA PRO A 49 9.46 -6.51 -14.37
C PRO A 49 7.95 -6.71 -14.54
N VAL A 50 7.26 -5.60 -14.75
CA VAL A 50 5.86 -5.55 -15.17
C VAL A 50 5.82 -4.74 -16.45
N GLY A 51 5.71 -5.42 -17.60
CA GLY A 51 6.01 -4.80 -18.89
C GLY A 51 7.50 -4.52 -19.04
N GLU A 52 7.86 -3.32 -19.40
CA GLU A 52 9.25 -2.90 -19.67
C GLU A 52 9.98 -2.34 -18.42
N GLN A 53 9.26 -2.09 -17.33
CA GLN A 53 9.79 -1.47 -16.13
C GLN A 53 9.64 -2.36 -14.88
N PRO A 54 10.52 -2.24 -13.87
CA PRO A 54 10.30 -2.83 -12.56
C PRO A 54 9.07 -2.25 -11.86
N ILE A 55 8.40 -3.10 -11.06
CA ILE A 55 7.21 -2.65 -10.31
C ILE A 55 7.48 -1.43 -9.42
N ALA A 56 8.68 -1.33 -8.82
CA ALA A 56 9.01 -0.19 -7.97
C ALA A 56 9.06 1.14 -8.75
N GLU A 57 9.53 1.14 -9.99
CA GLU A 57 9.48 2.33 -10.86
C GLU A 57 8.05 2.71 -11.22
N LEU A 58 7.24 1.74 -11.63
CA LEU A 58 5.83 1.98 -11.94
C LEU A 58 5.08 2.60 -10.75
N ILE A 59 5.37 2.13 -9.53
CA ILE A 59 4.80 2.72 -8.30
C ILE A 59 5.31 4.15 -8.12
N MET A 60 6.62 4.39 -8.28
CA MET A 60 7.20 5.73 -8.14
C MET A 60 6.62 6.70 -9.18
N ASP A 61 6.45 6.27 -10.43
CA ASP A 61 5.87 7.10 -11.49
C ASP A 61 4.45 7.55 -11.14
N ARG A 62 3.61 6.67 -10.56
CA ARG A 62 2.28 7.06 -10.09
C ARG A 62 2.31 8.15 -9.03
N PHE A 63 3.25 8.10 -8.10
CA PHE A 63 3.43 9.17 -7.09
C PHE A 63 4.00 10.47 -7.70
N ARG A 64 4.90 10.35 -8.69
CA ARG A 64 5.49 11.51 -9.38
C ARG A 64 4.46 12.33 -10.13
N ASP A 65 3.44 11.71 -10.70
CA ASP A 65 2.31 12.39 -11.33
C ASP A 65 1.62 13.40 -10.39
N PHE A 66 1.81 13.24 -9.06
CA PHE A 66 1.27 14.11 -8.02
C PHE A 66 2.34 14.91 -7.27
N GLY A 67 3.55 15.04 -7.83
CA GLY A 67 4.62 15.87 -7.31
C GLY A 67 5.51 15.22 -6.25
N CYS A 68 5.38 13.93 -5.99
CA CYS A 68 6.25 13.24 -5.05
C CYS A 68 7.56 12.85 -5.74
N HIS A 69 8.67 13.52 -5.39
CA HIS A 69 9.99 13.30 -6.00
C HIS A 69 11.06 12.82 -5.00
N ASP A 70 10.72 12.65 -3.73
CA ASP A 70 11.63 12.16 -2.69
C ASP A 70 11.18 10.78 -2.20
N PHE A 71 11.90 9.75 -2.60
CA PHE A 71 11.61 8.36 -2.27
C PHE A 71 12.65 7.82 -1.30
N THR A 72 12.22 7.07 -0.29
CA THR A 72 13.10 6.31 0.60
C THR A 72 12.67 4.84 0.59
N MET A 73 13.56 3.96 0.17
CA MET A 73 13.33 2.52 0.19
C MET A 73 13.94 1.89 1.44
N ILE A 74 13.12 1.19 2.25
CA ILE A 74 13.61 0.36 3.35
C ILE A 74 13.95 -1.00 2.74
N VAL A 75 15.24 -1.34 2.71
CA VAL A 75 15.77 -2.49 1.96
C VAL A 75 16.47 -3.50 2.87
N ASN A 76 16.33 -4.79 2.57
CA ASN A 76 17.00 -5.88 3.26
C ASN A 76 17.45 -6.95 2.26
N TYR A 77 16.54 -7.82 1.82
CA TYR A 77 16.83 -8.91 0.90
C TYR A 77 17.34 -8.40 -0.45
N LYS A 78 18.52 -8.87 -0.85
CA LYS A 78 19.18 -8.48 -2.11
C LYS A 78 19.33 -6.97 -2.29
N ARG A 79 19.51 -6.22 -1.21
CA ARG A 79 19.61 -4.76 -1.20
C ARG A 79 20.66 -4.20 -2.17
N GLY A 80 21.76 -4.94 -2.39
CA GLY A 80 22.79 -4.54 -3.37
C GLY A 80 22.26 -4.42 -4.79
N MET A 81 21.40 -5.34 -5.23
CA MET A 81 20.79 -5.27 -6.55
C MET A 81 19.84 -4.07 -6.69
N ILE A 82 19.03 -3.81 -5.67
CA ILE A 82 18.11 -2.66 -5.66
C ILE A 82 18.90 -1.35 -5.75
N LYS A 83 19.95 -1.21 -4.91
CA LYS A 83 20.79 -0.01 -4.89
C LYS A 83 21.54 0.21 -6.20
N SER A 84 22.13 -0.85 -6.81
CA SER A 84 22.81 -0.74 -8.10
C SER A 84 21.83 -0.30 -9.19
N TYR A 85 20.65 -0.91 -9.26
CA TYR A 85 19.66 -0.57 -10.26
C TYR A 85 19.30 0.92 -10.21
N PHE A 86 18.84 1.42 -9.05
CA PHE A 86 18.46 2.81 -8.89
C PHE A 86 19.65 3.79 -8.88
N GLY A 87 20.88 3.29 -8.63
CA GLY A 87 22.10 4.08 -8.71
C GLY A 87 22.54 4.39 -10.15
N GLU A 88 22.25 3.47 -11.09
CA GLU A 88 22.61 3.60 -12.51
C GLU A 88 21.50 4.24 -13.35
N LEU A 89 20.27 4.27 -12.82
CA LEU A 89 19.11 4.83 -13.50
C LEU A 89 19.21 6.35 -13.64
N GLU A 90 19.12 6.88 -14.87
CA GLU A 90 18.91 8.30 -15.10
C GLU A 90 17.50 8.69 -14.68
N LYS A 91 17.38 9.62 -13.73
CA LYS A 91 16.11 10.00 -13.12
C LYS A 91 16.12 11.44 -12.63
N ASP A 92 14.96 12.06 -12.63
CA ASP A 92 14.69 13.43 -12.15
C ASP A 92 14.11 13.45 -10.72
N TYR A 93 14.22 12.34 -9.98
CA TYR A 93 13.75 12.17 -8.62
C TYR A 93 14.83 11.53 -7.74
N THR A 94 14.70 11.70 -6.43
CA THR A 94 15.64 11.17 -5.45
C THR A 94 15.20 9.80 -4.94
N VAL A 95 16.15 8.85 -4.86
CA VAL A 95 15.95 7.56 -4.19
C VAL A 95 16.99 7.39 -3.09
N ASN A 96 16.53 7.44 -1.85
CA ASN A 96 17.31 7.17 -0.66
C ASN A 96 17.12 5.74 -0.18
N PHE A 97 18.04 5.22 0.62
CA PHE A 97 17.96 3.86 1.16
C PHE A 97 18.12 3.86 2.67
N ALA A 98 17.27 3.10 3.34
CA ALA A 98 17.41 2.72 4.73
C ALA A 98 17.69 1.21 4.82
N ASP A 99 18.89 0.85 5.27
CA ASP A 99 19.32 -0.54 5.37
C ASP A 99 18.74 -1.21 6.61
N GLU A 100 17.94 -2.23 6.40
CA GLU A 100 17.40 -3.08 7.45
C GLU A 100 18.28 -4.35 7.52
N ASP A 101 19.01 -4.55 8.61
CA ASP A 101 19.89 -5.72 8.74
C ASP A 101 19.12 -6.99 9.04
N VAL A 102 18.04 -6.89 9.83
CA VAL A 102 17.13 -7.98 10.14
C VAL A 102 15.71 -7.55 9.78
N PHE A 103 14.99 -8.34 9.00
CA PHE A 103 13.62 -8.02 8.61
C PHE A 103 12.69 -7.87 9.81
N MET A 104 12.21 -6.67 10.05
CA MET A 104 11.39 -6.28 11.21
C MET A 104 9.88 -6.24 10.90
N GLY A 105 9.44 -6.87 9.82
CA GLY A 105 8.05 -6.83 9.36
C GLY A 105 7.78 -5.61 8.50
N THR A 106 6.52 -5.43 8.08
CA THR A 106 6.13 -4.33 7.18
C THR A 106 6.06 -2.96 7.89
N GLY A 107 6.12 -2.91 9.21
CA GLY A 107 6.07 -1.66 9.99
C GLY A 107 7.36 -1.36 10.73
N GLY A 108 8.04 -2.39 11.24
CA GLY A 108 9.19 -2.21 12.13
C GLY A 108 10.35 -1.43 11.52
N GLY A 109 10.59 -1.62 10.21
CA GLY A 109 11.64 -0.90 9.48
C GLY A 109 11.50 0.63 9.47
N LEU A 110 10.32 1.17 9.78
CA LEU A 110 10.12 2.63 9.90
C LEU A 110 10.99 3.26 11.00
N CYS A 111 11.39 2.52 12.03
CA CYS A 111 12.28 3.03 13.08
C CYS A 111 13.63 3.56 12.54
N LEU A 112 14.07 3.07 11.37
CA LEU A 112 15.32 3.52 10.70
C LEU A 112 15.23 4.97 10.17
N LEU A 113 14.01 5.52 10.14
CA LEU A 113 13.73 6.86 9.64
C LEU A 113 13.53 7.89 10.76
N LYS A 114 13.74 7.53 12.03
CA LYS A 114 13.66 8.44 13.17
C LYS A 114 14.55 9.67 12.94
N GLY A 115 14.02 10.85 13.24
CA GLY A 115 14.68 12.12 13.05
C GLY A 115 14.82 12.59 11.59
N LYS A 116 14.46 11.75 10.61
CA LYS A 116 14.57 12.04 9.18
C LYS A 116 13.26 12.58 8.58
N MET A 117 12.12 12.08 9.03
CA MET A 117 10.80 12.50 8.53
C MET A 117 10.37 13.81 9.20
N LYS A 118 10.13 14.86 8.40
CA LYS A 118 9.78 16.22 8.89
C LYS A 118 8.37 16.65 8.51
N SER A 119 7.73 15.93 7.60
CA SER A 119 6.37 16.17 7.12
C SER A 119 5.62 14.84 7.02
N PRO A 120 4.28 14.84 6.89
CA PRO A 120 3.56 13.64 6.51
C PRO A 120 4.17 13.01 5.26
N PHE A 121 4.05 11.72 5.10
CA PHE A 121 4.61 10.98 3.96
C PHE A 121 3.69 9.84 3.56
N PHE A 122 3.77 9.44 2.29
CA PHE A 122 3.18 8.18 1.87
C PHE A 122 4.04 7.01 2.32
N PHE A 123 3.41 5.98 2.84
CA PHE A 123 4.06 4.71 3.13
C PHE A 123 3.41 3.62 2.30
N THR A 124 4.19 2.88 1.52
CA THR A 124 3.67 1.91 0.55
C THR A 124 4.47 0.61 0.56
N ASN A 125 3.80 -0.49 0.25
CA ASN A 125 4.46 -1.73 -0.14
C ASN A 125 5.06 -1.58 -1.55
N CYS A 126 6.09 -2.38 -1.85
CA CYS A 126 6.74 -2.38 -3.18
C CYS A 126 6.06 -3.28 -4.22
N ASP A 127 4.85 -3.75 -3.97
CA ASP A 127 4.10 -4.67 -4.81
C ASP A 127 2.66 -4.21 -5.08
N THR A 128 2.33 -3.02 -4.65
CA THR A 128 0.98 -2.44 -4.76
C THR A 128 1.00 -1.25 -5.70
N LEU A 129 0.29 -1.35 -6.80
CA LEU A 129 0.09 -0.26 -7.75
C LEU A 129 -1.34 0.26 -7.65
N LEU A 130 -1.49 1.57 -7.41
CA LEU A 130 -2.78 2.25 -7.35
C LEU A 130 -2.94 3.21 -8.52
N ASP A 131 -4.14 3.23 -9.08
CA ASP A 131 -4.60 4.21 -10.06
C ASP A 131 -5.62 5.13 -9.39
N VAL A 132 -5.12 6.14 -8.67
CA VAL A 132 -5.88 7.02 -7.79
C VAL A 132 -5.32 8.44 -7.80
N ASP A 133 -6.08 9.41 -7.31
CA ASP A 133 -5.60 10.75 -7.02
C ASP A 133 -4.90 10.80 -5.65
N PHE A 134 -3.56 10.77 -5.63
CA PHE A 134 -2.78 10.86 -4.40
C PHE A 134 -2.87 12.24 -3.74
N GLY A 135 -3.12 13.29 -4.51
CA GLY A 135 -3.37 14.62 -3.97
C GLY A 135 -4.65 14.67 -3.14
N ASP A 136 -5.73 14.06 -3.64
CA ASP A 136 -6.99 13.97 -2.88
C ASP A 136 -6.85 13.13 -1.61
N ILE A 137 -6.08 12.02 -1.66
CA ILE A 137 -5.79 11.22 -0.47
C ILE A 137 -5.07 12.06 0.59
N TYR A 138 -4.08 12.86 0.18
CA TYR A 138 -3.33 13.71 1.10
C TYR A 138 -4.21 14.85 1.67
N GLU A 139 -5.02 15.50 0.85
CA GLU A 139 -5.99 16.51 1.31
C GLU A 139 -6.99 15.93 2.30
N TYR A 140 -7.51 14.72 2.01
CA TYR A 140 -8.38 14.00 2.94
C TYR A 140 -7.69 13.75 4.30
N HIS A 141 -6.43 13.29 4.28
CA HIS A 141 -5.64 13.06 5.48
C HIS A 141 -5.55 14.32 6.35
N LYS A 142 -5.18 15.45 5.75
CA LYS A 142 -5.07 16.74 6.43
C LYS A 142 -6.41 17.24 6.96
N ALA A 143 -7.44 17.20 6.13
CA ALA A 143 -8.78 17.69 6.50
C ALA A 143 -9.37 16.94 7.70
N HIS A 144 -9.05 15.66 7.84
CA HIS A 144 -9.51 14.84 8.96
C HIS A 144 -8.57 14.87 10.17
N GLY A 145 -7.35 15.41 10.03
CA GLY A 145 -6.33 15.43 11.09
C GLY A 145 -6.01 14.01 11.58
N ASN A 146 -5.87 13.05 10.66
CA ASN A 146 -5.56 11.68 11.01
C ASN A 146 -4.07 11.53 11.35
N LEU A 147 -3.73 10.67 12.31
CA LEU A 147 -2.35 10.23 12.55
C LEU A 147 -1.87 9.28 11.45
N VAL A 148 -2.77 8.42 10.98
CA VAL A 148 -2.59 7.53 9.84
C VAL A 148 -3.88 7.50 9.03
N THR A 149 -3.78 7.62 7.71
CA THR A 149 -4.88 7.34 6.78
C THR A 149 -4.52 6.11 5.97
N MET A 150 -5.32 5.06 6.07
CA MET A 150 -5.16 3.82 5.32
C MET A 150 -5.99 3.88 4.04
N VAL A 151 -5.35 3.64 2.88
CA VAL A 151 -6.07 3.49 1.62
C VAL A 151 -6.63 2.08 1.53
N CYS A 152 -7.94 1.96 1.36
CA CYS A 152 -8.64 0.68 1.32
C CYS A 152 -9.45 0.53 0.04
N ALA A 153 -9.31 -0.62 -0.62
CA ALA A 153 -10.12 -0.98 -1.77
C ALA A 153 -11.46 -1.58 -1.32
N PHE A 154 -12.53 -1.08 -1.92
CA PHE A 154 -13.86 -1.66 -1.72
C PHE A 154 -13.95 -2.99 -2.47
N LYS A 155 -14.25 -4.06 -1.75
CA LYS A 155 -14.39 -5.42 -2.29
C LYS A 155 -15.82 -5.89 -2.16
N HIS A 156 -16.33 -6.45 -3.25
CA HIS A 156 -17.60 -7.16 -3.29
C HIS A 156 -17.35 -8.65 -3.55
N TYR A 157 -17.87 -9.50 -2.69
CA TYR A 157 -17.71 -10.95 -2.80
C TYR A 157 -19.04 -11.65 -2.62
N THR A 158 -19.48 -12.38 -3.66
CA THR A 158 -20.66 -13.22 -3.60
C THR A 158 -20.23 -14.65 -3.22
N VAL A 159 -20.72 -15.17 -2.10
CA VAL A 159 -20.53 -16.59 -1.76
C VAL A 159 -21.47 -17.40 -2.66
N PRO A 160 -20.95 -18.27 -3.56
CA PRO A 160 -21.81 -18.94 -4.57
C PRO A 160 -22.66 -20.09 -4.00
N TYR A 161 -22.77 -20.18 -2.67
CA TYR A 161 -23.47 -21.25 -1.93
C TYR A 161 -24.33 -20.67 -0.82
N GLY A 162 -25.28 -21.48 -0.32
CA GLY A 162 -25.99 -21.19 0.92
C GLY A 162 -25.02 -21.21 2.12
N VAL A 163 -25.00 -20.15 2.92
CA VAL A 163 -24.22 -20.06 4.15
C VAL A 163 -25.10 -20.34 5.33
N VAL A 164 -24.67 -21.26 6.20
CA VAL A 164 -25.40 -21.68 7.40
C VAL A 164 -24.63 -21.22 8.65
N GLU A 165 -25.33 -20.54 9.54
CA GLU A 165 -24.83 -20.21 10.87
C GLU A 165 -25.31 -21.27 11.88
N LEU A 166 -24.37 -21.83 12.63
CA LEU A 166 -24.68 -22.86 13.65
C LEU A 166 -25.21 -22.19 14.93
N GLY A 167 -26.32 -22.71 15.42
CA GLY A 167 -26.85 -22.40 16.75
C GLY A 167 -26.40 -23.42 17.80
N GLU A 168 -27.02 -23.35 18.96
CA GLU A 168 -26.75 -24.30 20.05
C GLU A 168 -27.18 -25.71 19.68
N ASN A 169 -26.39 -26.71 20.17
CA ASN A 169 -26.63 -28.15 19.98
C ASN A 169 -26.71 -28.61 18.50
N GLY A 170 -26.03 -27.90 17.59
CA GLY A 170 -26.01 -28.24 16.17
C GLY A 170 -27.27 -27.85 15.40
N SER A 171 -28.13 -27.01 15.97
CA SER A 171 -29.27 -26.43 15.26
C SER A 171 -28.80 -25.39 14.23
N ILE A 172 -29.66 -25.05 13.29
CA ILE A 172 -29.43 -23.93 12.36
C ILE A 172 -29.92 -22.64 13.02
N ALA A 173 -29.03 -21.68 13.25
CA ALA A 173 -29.39 -20.35 13.75
C ALA A 173 -29.86 -19.42 12.64
N ALA A 174 -29.20 -19.47 11.47
CA ALA A 174 -29.56 -18.70 10.29
C ALA A 174 -29.12 -19.42 9.02
N MET A 175 -29.77 -19.13 7.89
CA MET A 175 -29.36 -19.55 6.58
C MET A 175 -29.53 -18.41 5.58
N ARG A 176 -28.51 -18.15 4.76
CA ARG A 176 -28.54 -17.12 3.72
C ARG A 176 -28.10 -17.75 2.41
N GLU A 177 -28.93 -17.67 1.39
CA GLU A 177 -28.62 -18.18 0.04
C GLU A 177 -27.80 -17.13 -0.70
N LYS A 178 -26.63 -17.54 -1.20
CA LYS A 178 -25.70 -16.73 -1.99
C LYS A 178 -25.48 -15.31 -1.44
N PRO A 179 -25.08 -15.17 -0.16
CA PRO A 179 -24.94 -13.86 0.44
C PRO A 179 -23.85 -13.04 -0.26
N GLU A 180 -24.12 -11.76 -0.41
CA GLU A 180 -23.17 -10.75 -0.86
C GLU A 180 -22.48 -10.14 0.36
N LEU A 181 -21.16 -10.01 0.29
CA LEU A 181 -20.30 -9.46 1.34
C LEU A 181 -19.53 -8.27 0.79
N ASP A 182 -19.76 -7.11 1.38
CA ASP A 182 -19.06 -5.88 1.08
C ASP A 182 -18.10 -5.54 2.21
N PHE A 183 -16.83 -5.25 1.88
CA PHE A 183 -15.83 -4.90 2.86
C PHE A 183 -14.70 -4.07 2.26
N LEU A 184 -14.01 -3.32 3.12
CA LEU A 184 -12.82 -2.57 2.76
C LEU A 184 -11.58 -3.41 3.04
N THR A 185 -10.73 -3.57 2.01
CA THR A 185 -9.47 -4.32 2.10
C THR A 185 -8.30 -3.35 2.11
N ASN A 186 -7.38 -3.54 3.05
CA ASN A 186 -6.14 -2.77 3.12
C ASN A 186 -5.28 -3.00 1.88
N THR A 187 -4.94 -1.93 1.17
CA THR A 187 -4.10 -2.00 -0.03
C THR A 187 -2.61 -2.04 0.25
N GLY A 188 -2.19 -1.69 1.47
CA GLY A 188 -0.77 -1.52 1.81
C GLY A 188 -0.22 -0.13 1.45
N VAL A 189 -1.09 0.84 1.22
CA VAL A 189 -0.74 2.26 1.00
C VAL A 189 -1.37 3.12 2.08
N TYR A 190 -0.60 4.05 2.62
CA TYR A 190 -0.98 4.88 3.75
C TYR A 190 -0.44 6.29 3.62
N VAL A 191 -1.09 7.26 4.27
CA VAL A 191 -0.48 8.55 4.64
C VAL A 191 -0.20 8.51 6.13
N VAL A 192 1.01 8.88 6.53
CA VAL A 192 1.52 8.68 7.88
C VAL A 192 2.15 9.97 8.40
N GLU A 193 1.80 10.37 9.62
CA GLU A 193 2.44 11.48 10.31
C GLU A 193 3.84 11.12 10.85
N PRO A 194 4.81 12.04 10.85
CA PRO A 194 6.17 11.81 11.36
C PRO A 194 6.21 11.24 12.79
N ARG A 195 5.25 11.65 13.62
CA ARG A 195 5.10 11.16 15.00
C ARG A 195 5.09 9.65 15.09
N VAL A 196 4.47 8.97 14.13
CA VAL A 196 4.42 7.50 14.08
C VAL A 196 5.82 6.90 14.02
N VAL A 197 6.71 7.50 13.20
CA VAL A 197 8.11 7.04 13.07
C VAL A 197 8.88 7.25 14.37
N GLU A 198 8.72 8.42 15.00
CA GLU A 198 9.43 8.76 16.24
C GLU A 198 9.03 7.84 17.41
N GLU A 199 7.79 7.37 17.44
CA GLU A 199 7.25 6.48 18.47
C GLU A 199 7.50 4.99 18.20
N MET A 200 8.03 4.62 17.03
CA MET A 200 8.39 3.23 16.74
C MET A 200 9.47 2.73 17.71
N ARG A 201 9.38 1.50 18.15
CA ARG A 201 10.39 0.86 18.99
C ARG A 201 11.52 0.30 18.14
N ASP A 202 12.77 0.57 18.55
CA ASP A 202 13.92 0.06 17.84
C ASP A 202 13.98 -1.47 17.94
N GLY A 203 14.19 -2.14 16.80
CA GLY A 203 14.27 -3.60 16.72
C GLY A 203 12.94 -4.34 16.92
N GLU A 204 11.81 -3.65 17.03
CA GLU A 204 10.50 -4.30 17.16
C GLU A 204 10.08 -4.91 15.82
N LYS A 205 9.84 -6.24 15.82
CA LYS A 205 9.28 -6.91 14.66
C LYS A 205 7.75 -6.81 14.67
N ILE A 206 7.21 -5.94 13.81
CA ILE A 206 5.78 -5.64 13.78
C ILE A 206 5.28 -5.39 12.36
N GLY A 207 4.05 -5.82 12.05
CA GLY A 207 3.33 -5.43 10.85
C GLY A 207 2.77 -4.01 10.95
N PHE A 208 2.69 -3.26 9.84
CA PHE A 208 2.12 -1.92 9.90
C PHE A 208 0.62 -1.88 10.27
N PRO A 209 -0.21 -2.87 9.88
CA PRO A 209 -1.57 -2.98 10.41
C PRO A 209 -1.63 -3.09 11.94
N ASP A 210 -0.68 -3.77 12.57
CA ASP A 210 -0.61 -3.87 14.04
C ASP A 210 -0.20 -2.54 14.67
N VAL A 211 0.65 -1.75 14.01
CA VAL A 211 0.97 -0.37 14.43
C VAL A 211 -0.29 0.49 14.41
N ILE A 212 -1.08 0.44 13.33
CA ILE A 212 -2.36 1.15 13.21
C ILE A 212 -3.32 0.74 14.33
N GLU A 213 -3.45 -0.57 14.58
CA GLU A 213 -4.34 -1.09 15.62
C GLU A 213 -3.90 -0.64 17.03
N ARG A 214 -2.58 -0.52 17.27
CA ARG A 214 -2.03 0.06 18.51
C ARG A 214 -2.52 1.49 18.73
N TYR A 215 -2.45 2.34 17.71
CA TYR A 215 -2.92 3.72 17.76
C TYR A 215 -4.44 3.81 17.91
N ARG A 216 -5.18 2.99 17.16
CA ARG A 216 -6.65 2.93 17.28
C ARG A 216 -7.09 2.58 18.72
N ARG A 217 -6.44 1.61 19.36
CA ARG A 217 -6.72 1.23 20.77
C ARG A 217 -6.32 2.31 21.76
N ALA A 218 -5.32 3.11 21.45
CA ALA A 218 -4.90 4.25 22.25
C ALA A 218 -5.85 5.47 22.11
N GLY A 219 -6.88 5.38 21.24
CA GLY A 219 -7.82 6.48 20.99
C GLY A 219 -7.30 7.54 20.04
N GLU A 220 -6.18 7.28 19.36
CA GLU A 220 -5.66 8.16 18.33
C GLU A 220 -6.50 8.10 17.05
N LYS A 221 -6.49 9.19 16.30
CA LYS A 221 -7.29 9.31 15.09
C LYS A 221 -6.63 8.60 13.92
N VAL A 222 -7.12 7.41 13.59
CA VAL A 222 -6.76 6.66 12.39
C VAL A 222 -7.95 6.62 11.44
N GLY A 223 -7.72 6.88 10.16
CA GLY A 223 -8.78 6.99 9.16
C GLY A 223 -8.60 6.03 8.00
N VAL A 224 -9.65 5.94 7.18
CA VAL A 224 -9.69 5.13 5.97
C VAL A 224 -10.08 6.02 4.79
N TYR A 225 -9.35 5.93 3.69
CA TYR A 225 -9.71 6.49 2.40
C TYR A 225 -10.14 5.37 1.47
N PRO A 226 -11.42 5.28 1.09
CA PRO A 226 -11.92 4.21 0.22
C PRO A 226 -11.60 4.48 -1.23
N ILE A 227 -11.20 3.43 -1.96
CA ILE A 227 -10.99 3.44 -3.40
C ILE A 227 -11.75 2.29 -4.07
N SER A 228 -11.95 2.38 -5.40
CA SER A 228 -12.51 1.29 -6.19
C SER A 228 -11.58 0.08 -6.21
N GLU A 229 -12.14 -1.14 -6.23
CA GLU A 229 -11.35 -2.35 -6.48
C GLU A 229 -10.59 -2.28 -7.80
N SER A 230 -11.19 -1.69 -8.84
CA SER A 230 -10.56 -1.53 -10.17
C SER A 230 -9.32 -0.64 -10.16
N SER A 231 -9.18 0.24 -9.16
CA SER A 231 -8.02 1.13 -8.98
C SER A 231 -6.85 0.47 -8.25
N TRP A 232 -7.01 -0.75 -7.78
CA TRP A 232 -6.00 -1.47 -7.01
C TRP A 232 -5.49 -2.70 -7.78
N MET A 233 -4.16 -2.79 -7.90
CA MET A 233 -3.45 -3.94 -8.46
C MET A 233 -2.38 -4.38 -7.46
N ASP A 234 -2.46 -5.65 -7.03
CA ASP A 234 -1.50 -6.27 -6.11
C ASP A 234 -0.68 -7.33 -6.84
N MET A 235 0.63 -7.22 -6.80
CA MET A 235 1.55 -8.22 -7.37
C MET A 235 1.96 -9.27 -6.31
N GLY A 236 1.16 -9.51 -5.30
CA GLY A 236 1.50 -10.41 -4.20
C GLY A 236 1.60 -11.89 -4.60
N GLN A 237 1.05 -12.30 -5.76
CA GLN A 237 1.01 -13.67 -6.26
C GLN A 237 1.23 -13.69 -7.78
N LEU A 238 1.64 -14.86 -8.33
CA LEU A 238 1.95 -15.01 -9.76
C LEU A 238 0.73 -14.72 -10.65
N GLU A 239 -0.45 -15.16 -10.25
CA GLU A 239 -1.70 -14.91 -11.00
C GLU A 239 -2.02 -13.41 -11.07
N GLU A 240 -1.81 -12.68 -9.98
CA GLU A 240 -2.05 -11.25 -9.91
C GLU A 240 -1.00 -10.46 -10.71
N LEU A 241 0.25 -10.91 -10.74
CA LEU A 241 1.29 -10.38 -11.61
C LEU A 241 0.89 -10.47 -13.09
N GLU A 242 0.37 -11.62 -13.54
CA GLU A 242 -0.08 -11.79 -14.91
C GLU A 242 -1.31 -10.94 -15.24
N LYS A 243 -2.24 -10.77 -14.30
CA LYS A 243 -3.39 -9.86 -14.47
C LYS A 243 -2.92 -8.41 -14.60
N MET A 244 -1.97 -7.99 -13.76
CA MET A 244 -1.39 -6.65 -13.81
C MET A 244 -0.73 -6.38 -15.16
N ARG A 245 0.09 -7.30 -15.67
CA ARG A 245 0.72 -7.20 -16.99
C ARG A 245 -0.30 -6.99 -18.10
N ARG A 246 -1.31 -7.85 -18.18
CA ARG A 246 -2.38 -7.74 -19.20
C ARG A 246 -3.13 -6.42 -19.13
N LYS A 247 -3.41 -5.93 -17.92
CA LYS A 247 -4.12 -4.66 -17.73
C LYS A 247 -3.29 -3.48 -18.22
N LEU A 248 -1.99 -3.45 -17.94
CA LEU A 248 -1.09 -2.38 -18.37
C LEU A 248 -0.86 -2.43 -19.88
N GLU A 249 -0.71 -3.61 -20.49
CA GLU A 249 -0.61 -3.80 -21.95
C GLU A 249 -1.87 -3.28 -22.69
N SER A 250 -3.05 -3.41 -22.10
CA SER A 250 -4.31 -2.93 -22.67
C SER A 250 -4.53 -1.41 -22.56
N GLN A 251 -3.68 -0.71 -21.83
CA GLN A 251 -3.74 0.75 -21.63
C GLN A 251 -2.72 1.52 -22.47
N GLN A 252 -1.80 0.82 -23.14
CA GLN A 252 -0.85 1.35 -24.13
C GLN A 252 -1.48 1.33 -25.52
#